data_524cdb22bdb8cdff2506e6fb9a371f4f
#
_entry.id   524cdb22bdb8cdff2506e6fb9a371f4f
#
_cell.length_a   1.000
_cell.length_b   1.000
_cell.length_c   1.000
_cell.angle_alpha   90.00
_cell.angle_beta   90.00
_cell.angle_gamma   90.00
#
_symmetry.space_group_name_H-M   'P 1'
#
loop_
_entity.id
_entity.type
_entity.pdbx_description
1 polymer ?
#
loop_
_entity_poly.entity_id
_entity_poly.type
_entity_poly.pdbx_seq_one_letter_code
_entity_poly.pdbx_strand_id
1 'polypeptide(L)'
;MRVRHPSLVFGGGLTILMLLAGVLFWLAPLFRAGTSPECRHALASDDYLIEITGSDNRWQVLYPGARQTVDSVGAEMARLELHVPAGRPVVLRLNSTDYIYTLELPAWELKEIAVPQLQFELKFQTTGPGRFELLGDHLCGGVVETLQGVLVVETATQLCRWLTETCGRTTNAAPRES
;
A
#
# COMPACT_ATOMS: atom_id res chain seq x y z
N MET A 1 35.28 -48.28 -52.85
CA MET A 1 35.26 -47.82 -51.51
C MET A 1 34.89 -46.30 -51.49
N ARG A 2 33.67 -45.93 -51.04
CA ARG A 2 33.19 -44.56 -51.00
C ARG A 2 33.05 -44.17 -49.54
N VAL A 3 33.89 -43.33 -49.06
CA VAL A 3 33.88 -42.77 -47.70
C VAL A 3 32.81 -41.69 -47.70
N ARG A 4 31.76 -41.88 -46.90
CA ARG A 4 30.73 -40.86 -46.60
C ARG A 4 31.23 -40.02 -45.40
N HIS A 5 31.41 -38.72 -45.58
CA HIS A 5 31.58 -37.80 -44.52
C HIS A 5 30.23 -37.49 -43.83
N PRO A 6 30.14 -37.53 -42.49
CA PRO A 6 28.96 -37.01 -41.80
C PRO A 6 29.06 -35.50 -41.74
N SER A 7 28.14 -34.82 -42.42
CA SER A 7 28.00 -33.37 -42.43
C SER A 7 27.42 -32.83 -41.13
N LEU A 8 28.08 -31.88 -40.56
CA LEU A 8 27.73 -30.97 -39.50
C LEU A 8 26.25 -30.56 -39.48
N VAL A 9 25.54 -30.98 -38.44
CA VAL A 9 24.20 -30.46 -38.06
C VAL A 9 24.27 -29.82 -36.66
N PHE A 10 25.46 -29.47 -36.16
CA PHE A 10 25.65 -28.95 -34.82
C PHE A 10 25.59 -27.40 -34.69
N GLY A 11 25.46 -26.68 -35.82
CA GLY A 11 25.51 -25.21 -35.81
C GLY A 11 24.20 -24.49 -35.46
N GLY A 12 23.05 -25.12 -35.71
CA GLY A 12 21.74 -24.45 -35.60
C GLY A 12 21.22 -24.29 -34.15
N GLY A 13 21.54 -25.23 -33.29
CA GLY A 13 21.05 -25.21 -31.90
C GLY A 13 21.70 -24.11 -31.03
N LEU A 14 23.00 -23.90 -31.26
CA LEU A 14 23.76 -22.91 -30.46
C LEU A 14 23.34 -21.46 -30.79
N THR A 15 23.05 -21.17 -32.06
CA THR A 15 22.61 -19.84 -32.51
C THR A 15 21.21 -19.52 -32.01
N ILE A 16 20.28 -20.51 -32.00
CA ILE A 16 18.92 -20.30 -31.44
C ILE A 16 18.99 -20.08 -29.94
N LEU A 17 19.83 -20.79 -29.20
CA LEU A 17 20.00 -20.62 -27.76
C LEU A 17 20.53 -19.22 -27.41
N MET A 18 21.51 -18.71 -28.18
CA MET A 18 22.06 -17.36 -28.02
C MET A 18 21.04 -16.28 -28.32
N LEU A 19 20.20 -16.46 -29.35
CA LEU A 19 19.12 -15.52 -29.66
C LEU A 19 18.04 -15.48 -28.57
N LEU A 20 17.66 -16.63 -28.03
CA LEU A 20 16.71 -16.71 -26.92
C LEU A 20 17.28 -16.09 -25.65
N ALA A 21 18.55 -16.33 -25.33
CA ALA A 21 19.20 -15.70 -24.19
C ALA A 21 19.30 -14.16 -24.36
N GLY A 22 19.58 -13.68 -25.58
CA GLY A 22 19.59 -12.25 -25.90
C GLY A 22 18.20 -11.61 -25.75
N VAL A 23 17.16 -12.26 -26.21
CA VAL A 23 15.77 -11.78 -26.07
C VAL A 23 15.35 -11.77 -24.60
N LEU A 24 15.67 -12.82 -23.83
CA LEU A 24 15.40 -12.86 -22.38
C LEU A 24 16.19 -11.81 -21.62
N PHE A 25 17.42 -11.53 -22.00
CA PHE A 25 18.22 -10.46 -21.40
C PHE A 25 17.65 -9.07 -21.71
N TRP A 26 17.14 -8.87 -22.93
CA TRP A 26 16.51 -7.61 -23.34
C TRP A 26 15.14 -7.42 -22.68
N LEU A 27 14.39 -8.48 -22.40
CA LEU A 27 13.11 -8.45 -21.72
C LEU A 27 13.24 -8.37 -20.20
N ALA A 28 14.39 -8.72 -19.63
CA ALA A 28 14.65 -8.70 -18.19
C ALA A 28 14.35 -7.33 -17.50
N PRO A 29 14.65 -6.15 -18.10
CA PRO A 29 14.28 -4.87 -17.50
C PRO A 29 12.77 -4.61 -17.47
N LEU A 30 11.98 -5.23 -18.36
CA LEU A 30 10.52 -5.10 -18.36
C LEU A 30 9.88 -5.88 -17.21
N PHE A 31 10.54 -6.92 -16.71
CA PHE A 31 10.10 -7.70 -15.54
C PHE A 31 10.68 -7.21 -14.21
N ARG A 32 11.61 -6.27 -14.21
CA ARG A 32 11.98 -5.54 -13.01
C ARG A 32 10.89 -4.51 -12.75
N ALA A 33 9.82 -4.95 -12.09
CA ALA A 33 8.92 -4.06 -11.37
C ALA A 33 9.77 -3.35 -10.31
N GLY A 34 10.32 -2.19 -10.67
CA GLY A 34 11.13 -1.37 -9.79
C GLY A 34 10.23 -0.94 -8.64
N THR A 35 10.47 -1.47 -7.45
CA THR A 35 9.89 -0.92 -6.22
C THR A 35 10.28 0.55 -6.18
N SER A 36 9.28 1.43 -6.18
CA SER A 36 9.51 2.87 -6.11
C SER A 36 10.37 3.17 -4.87
N PRO A 37 11.25 4.17 -4.91
CA PRO A 37 12.08 4.54 -3.75
C PRO A 37 11.22 4.86 -2.52
N GLU A 38 10.01 5.40 -2.70
CA GLU A 38 9.04 5.69 -1.66
C GLU A 38 8.56 4.41 -0.95
N CYS A 39 8.23 3.37 -1.70
CA CYS A 39 7.84 2.10 -1.12
C CYS A 39 8.98 1.40 -0.39
N ARG A 40 10.20 1.48 -0.92
CA ARG A 40 11.38 0.90 -0.26
C ARG A 40 11.63 1.59 1.07
N HIS A 41 11.44 2.91 1.15
CA HIS A 41 11.56 3.67 2.38
C HIS A 41 10.46 3.33 3.37
N ALA A 42 9.21 3.24 2.90
CA ALA A 42 8.06 2.85 3.72
C ALA A 42 8.19 1.45 4.35
N LEU A 43 8.87 0.53 3.67
CA LEU A 43 9.09 -0.84 4.15
C LEU A 43 10.47 -1.06 4.82
N ALA A 44 11.28 -0.03 4.99
CA ALA A 44 12.63 -0.17 5.56
C ALA A 44 12.64 -0.21 7.09
N SER A 45 11.64 0.37 7.76
CA SER A 45 11.52 0.37 9.22
C SER A 45 11.00 -0.96 9.75
N ASP A 46 11.34 -1.31 11.00
CA ASP A 46 10.84 -2.53 11.65
C ASP A 46 9.31 -2.49 11.80
N ASP A 47 8.77 -1.35 12.20
CA ASP A 47 7.33 -1.10 12.31
C ASP A 47 6.81 -0.31 11.10
N TYR A 48 5.65 -0.69 10.59
CA TYR A 48 4.95 0.05 9.55
C TYR A 48 4.05 1.10 10.18
N LEU A 49 4.54 2.34 10.25
CA LEU A 49 3.86 3.46 10.90
C LEU A 49 2.96 4.22 9.93
N ILE A 50 1.68 4.34 10.26
CA ILE A 50 0.69 5.16 9.55
C ILE A 50 0.14 6.21 10.51
N GLU A 51 0.06 7.46 10.07
CA GLU A 51 -0.61 8.52 10.81
C GLU A 51 -2.05 8.67 10.32
N ILE A 52 -3.00 8.68 11.26
CA ILE A 52 -4.43 8.79 10.98
C ILE A 52 -4.97 9.97 11.78
N THR A 53 -5.56 10.93 11.06
CA THR A 53 -6.14 12.12 11.65
C THR A 53 -7.64 12.16 11.40
N GLY A 54 -8.44 12.24 12.46
CA GLY A 54 -9.88 12.51 12.38
C GLY A 54 -10.15 13.99 12.14
N SER A 55 -10.92 14.34 11.13
CA SER A 55 -11.32 15.71 10.81
C SER A 55 -12.61 15.72 10.01
N ASP A 56 -13.57 16.57 10.36
CA ASP A 56 -14.84 16.74 9.62
C ASP A 56 -15.58 15.41 9.34
N ASN A 57 -15.66 14.54 10.34
CA ASN A 57 -16.26 13.19 10.22
C ASN A 57 -15.60 12.29 9.17
N ARG A 58 -14.29 12.44 8.95
CA ARG A 58 -13.51 11.65 7.98
C ARG A 58 -12.15 11.29 8.56
N TRP A 59 -11.55 10.26 8.01
CA TRP A 59 -10.18 9.90 8.28
C TRP A 59 -9.24 10.41 7.18
N GLN A 60 -8.21 11.11 7.58
CA GLN A 60 -7.07 11.48 6.74
C GLN A 60 -5.91 10.57 7.09
N VAL A 61 -5.29 9.95 6.09
CA VAL A 61 -4.24 8.94 6.28
C VAL A 61 -2.94 9.41 5.64
N LEU A 62 -1.87 9.44 6.42
CA LEU A 62 -0.52 9.70 5.93
C LEU A 62 0.31 8.42 6.01
N TYR A 63 0.68 7.91 4.86
CA TYR A 63 1.51 6.73 4.73
C TYR A 63 3.01 7.04 4.88
N PRO A 64 3.84 6.08 5.35
CA PRO A 64 5.28 6.27 5.47
C PRO A 64 5.90 6.66 4.12
N GLY A 65 6.65 7.77 4.10
CA GLY A 65 7.29 8.29 2.88
C GLY A 65 6.38 9.06 1.94
N ALA A 66 5.06 9.09 2.17
CA ALA A 66 4.16 9.95 1.41
C ALA A 66 4.30 11.42 1.84
N ARG A 67 4.22 12.32 0.88
CA ARG A 67 4.27 13.77 1.14
C ARG A 67 2.89 14.40 1.33
N GLN A 68 1.85 13.65 1.06
CA GLN A 68 0.46 14.10 1.12
C GLN A 68 -0.39 13.05 1.81
N THR A 69 -1.41 13.50 2.52
CA THR A 69 -2.44 12.63 3.08
C THR A 69 -3.27 12.01 1.97
N VAL A 70 -3.57 10.74 2.12
CA VAL A 70 -4.62 10.09 1.35
C VAL A 70 -5.91 10.31 2.12
N ASP A 71 -6.73 11.22 1.64
CA ASP A 71 -8.07 11.38 2.17
C ASP A 71 -8.92 10.20 1.72
N SER A 72 -9.90 9.84 2.53
CA SER A 72 -10.99 8.96 2.10
C SER A 72 -11.86 9.62 1.01
N VAL A 73 -11.27 10.55 0.23
CA VAL A 73 -11.93 11.45 -0.69
C VAL A 73 -11.81 10.94 -2.13
N GLY A 74 -12.93 10.57 -2.64
CA GLY A 74 -13.12 10.36 -4.09
C GLY A 74 -14.58 10.27 -4.47
N ALA A 75 -15.46 9.99 -3.53
CA ALA A 75 -16.90 10.01 -3.73
C ALA A 75 -17.58 10.43 -2.43
N GLU A 76 -18.73 11.03 -2.51
CA GLU A 76 -19.58 11.51 -1.41
C GLU A 76 -19.92 10.43 -0.34
N MET A 77 -19.45 9.19 -0.51
CA MET A 77 -19.63 8.01 0.36
C MET A 77 -18.42 7.06 0.36
N ALA A 78 -17.21 7.52 0.09
CA ALA A 78 -16.05 6.62 0.07
C ALA A 78 -15.67 6.22 1.49
N ARG A 79 -15.85 4.94 1.81
CA ARG A 79 -15.33 4.33 3.04
C ARG A 79 -13.80 4.31 2.99
N LEU A 80 -13.17 4.47 4.14
CA LEU A 80 -11.72 4.37 4.26
C LEU A 80 -11.25 2.97 3.82
N GLU A 81 -10.31 2.90 2.89
CA GLU A 81 -9.49 1.71 2.66
C GLU A 81 -8.09 1.96 3.21
N LEU A 82 -7.77 1.32 4.32
CA LEU A 82 -6.47 1.43 4.98
C LEU A 82 -5.59 0.25 4.56
N HIS A 83 -4.55 0.53 3.77
CA HIS A 83 -3.67 -0.50 3.21
C HIS A 83 -2.42 -0.70 4.08
N VAL A 84 -2.14 -1.96 4.46
CA VAL A 84 -1.02 -2.34 5.33
C VAL A 84 -0.30 -3.58 4.81
N PRO A 85 1.01 -3.74 5.09
CA PRO A 85 1.76 -4.93 4.68
C PRO A 85 1.38 -6.17 5.50
N ALA A 86 1.35 -7.33 4.85
CA ALA A 86 1.19 -8.63 5.51
C ALA A 86 2.49 -9.04 6.25
N GLY A 87 2.31 -9.78 7.35
CA GLY A 87 3.40 -10.39 8.11
C GLY A 87 4.30 -9.42 8.87
N ARG A 88 3.82 -8.21 9.18
CA ARG A 88 4.62 -7.16 9.83
C ARG A 88 3.89 -6.50 11.00
N PRO A 89 4.65 -5.93 11.96
CA PRO A 89 4.10 -5.02 12.95
C PRO A 89 3.59 -3.74 12.27
N VAL A 90 2.39 -3.32 12.64
CA VAL A 90 1.75 -2.08 12.18
C VAL A 90 1.45 -1.21 13.38
N VAL A 91 1.76 0.06 13.25
CA VAL A 91 1.46 1.09 14.25
C VAL A 91 0.56 2.14 13.59
N LEU A 92 -0.66 2.28 14.08
CA LEU A 92 -1.54 3.38 13.71
C LEU A 92 -1.40 4.46 14.77
N ARG A 93 -0.95 5.63 14.35
CA ARG A 93 -0.82 6.81 15.20
C ARG A 93 -2.03 7.69 14.98
N LEU A 94 -2.84 7.82 16.02
CA LEU A 94 -4.16 8.45 15.97
C LEU A 94 -4.13 9.83 16.60
N ASN A 95 -4.70 10.80 15.92
CA ASN A 95 -5.00 12.13 16.44
C ASN A 95 -6.29 12.67 15.79
N SER A 96 -6.75 13.82 16.22
CA SER A 96 -7.85 14.53 15.56
C SER A 96 -7.64 16.06 15.60
N THR A 97 -8.43 16.79 14.80
CA THR A 97 -8.39 18.26 14.77
C THR A 97 -9.62 18.92 15.40
N ASP A 98 -10.73 18.19 15.54
CA ASP A 98 -12.03 18.75 15.93
C ASP A 98 -12.73 17.96 17.04
N TYR A 99 -13.12 16.72 16.80
CA TYR A 99 -13.85 15.89 17.74
C TYR A 99 -13.02 14.72 18.27
N ILE A 100 -13.56 14.03 19.28
CA ILE A 100 -12.99 12.76 19.72
C ILE A 100 -13.63 11.64 18.89
N TYR A 101 -12.79 10.93 18.15
CA TYR A 101 -13.19 9.76 17.35
C TYR A 101 -12.72 8.48 18.01
N THR A 102 -13.37 7.39 17.68
CA THR A 102 -12.89 6.04 18.01
C THR A 102 -12.54 5.30 16.74
N LEU A 103 -11.50 4.49 16.79
CA LEU A 103 -11.14 3.57 15.73
C LEU A 103 -11.03 2.16 16.33
N GLU A 104 -11.71 1.21 15.74
CA GLU A 104 -11.76 -0.17 16.20
C GLU A 104 -11.38 -1.13 15.07
N LEU A 105 -10.58 -2.12 15.40
CA LEU A 105 -10.20 -3.24 14.55
C LEU A 105 -10.71 -4.54 15.20
N PRO A 106 -11.95 -4.96 14.90
CA PRO A 106 -12.59 -6.11 15.56
C PRO A 106 -11.79 -7.41 15.42
N ALA A 107 -11.13 -7.61 14.27
CA ALA A 107 -10.32 -8.80 14.00
C ALA A 107 -9.12 -8.97 14.96
N TRP A 108 -8.69 -7.91 15.60
CA TRP A 108 -7.61 -7.91 16.61
C TRP A 108 -8.11 -7.58 18.02
N GLU A 109 -9.43 -7.38 18.19
CA GLU A 109 -10.05 -6.95 19.45
C GLU A 109 -9.41 -5.65 20.01
N LEU A 110 -9.04 -4.74 19.10
CA LEU A 110 -8.38 -3.47 19.43
C LEU A 110 -9.31 -2.29 19.17
N LYS A 111 -9.28 -1.35 20.11
CA LYS A 111 -9.99 -0.07 20.01
C LYS A 111 -9.15 1.02 20.63
N GLU A 112 -9.07 2.17 19.95
CA GLU A 112 -8.33 3.35 20.43
C GLU A 112 -9.08 4.61 20.07
N ILE A 113 -8.70 5.73 20.69
CA ILE A 113 -9.31 7.04 20.46
C ILE A 113 -8.36 7.97 19.71
N ALA A 114 -8.93 8.85 18.92
CA ALA A 114 -8.26 9.99 18.30
C ALA A 114 -8.79 11.27 18.95
N VAL A 115 -7.90 12.04 19.61
CA VAL A 115 -8.25 13.19 20.44
C VAL A 115 -7.50 14.42 19.95
N PRO A 116 -8.14 15.62 19.91
CA PRO A 116 -7.46 16.84 19.55
C PRO A 116 -6.24 17.12 20.43
N GLN A 117 -5.13 17.47 19.79
CA GLN A 117 -3.85 17.82 20.42
C GLN A 117 -3.16 16.67 21.19
N LEU A 118 -3.73 15.46 21.18
CA LEU A 118 -3.13 14.27 21.77
C LEU A 118 -2.83 13.24 20.69
N GLN A 119 -1.87 12.37 20.97
CA GLN A 119 -1.46 11.31 20.05
C GLN A 119 -1.52 9.97 20.77
N PHE A 120 -2.24 9.04 20.18
CA PHE A 120 -2.38 7.66 20.66
C PHE A 120 -1.83 6.70 19.63
N GLU A 121 -1.44 5.52 20.06
CA GLU A 121 -0.90 4.48 19.18
C GLU A 121 -1.64 3.16 19.38
N LEU A 122 -2.16 2.62 18.28
CA LEU A 122 -2.74 1.29 18.20
C LEU A 122 -1.76 0.39 17.46
N LYS A 123 -1.28 -0.67 18.14
CA LYS A 123 -0.24 -1.57 17.64
C LYS A 123 -0.79 -2.97 17.45
N PHE A 124 -0.51 -3.56 16.29
CA PHE A 124 -0.92 -4.94 16.00
C PHE A 124 0.02 -5.60 15.00
N GLN A 125 -0.06 -6.93 14.98
CA GLN A 125 0.69 -7.76 14.03
C GLN A 125 -0.26 -8.26 12.96
N THR A 126 0.05 -7.97 11.70
CA THR A 126 -0.66 -8.58 10.56
C THR A 126 -0.13 -10.00 10.31
N THR A 127 -0.99 -10.86 9.80
CA THR A 127 -0.62 -12.23 9.38
C THR A 127 -0.57 -12.35 7.87
N GLY A 128 -1.55 -12.96 7.25
CA GLY A 128 -1.66 -13.09 5.79
C GLY A 128 -2.49 -11.98 5.15
N PRO A 129 -2.46 -11.87 3.81
CA PRO A 129 -3.31 -10.97 3.08
C PRO A 129 -4.79 -11.21 3.35
N GLY A 130 -5.59 -10.14 3.41
CA GLY A 130 -7.02 -10.21 3.66
C GLY A 130 -7.67 -8.82 3.76
N ARG A 131 -8.98 -8.82 3.90
CA ARG A 131 -9.77 -7.60 4.11
C ARG A 131 -10.50 -7.75 5.44
N PHE A 132 -10.36 -6.77 6.31
CA PHE A 132 -10.89 -6.79 7.66
C PHE A 132 -11.71 -5.53 7.91
N GLU A 133 -12.72 -5.63 8.73
CA GLU A 133 -13.55 -4.51 9.10
C GLU A 133 -12.75 -3.49 9.92
N LEU A 134 -12.95 -2.21 9.62
CA LEU A 134 -12.49 -1.07 10.39
C LEU A 134 -13.71 -0.24 10.76
N LEU A 135 -13.93 -0.06 12.05
CA LEU A 135 -15.04 0.69 12.57
C LEU A 135 -14.55 2.02 13.13
N GLY A 136 -15.23 3.09 12.77
CA GLY A 136 -14.99 4.41 13.33
C GLY A 136 -16.28 5.03 13.82
N ASP A 137 -16.19 5.85 14.87
CA ASP A 137 -17.34 6.52 15.44
C ASP A 137 -16.91 7.79 16.18
N HIS A 138 -17.90 8.61 16.54
CA HIS A 138 -17.73 9.66 17.54
C HIS A 138 -17.84 9.08 18.95
N LEU A 139 -17.01 9.53 19.88
CA LEU A 139 -17.09 9.06 21.27
C LEU A 139 -18.46 9.39 21.92
N CYS A 140 -19.08 10.47 21.53
CA CYS A 140 -20.35 10.95 22.07
C CYS A 140 -21.46 11.08 21.01
N GLY A 141 -21.35 10.40 19.87
CA GLY A 141 -22.28 10.50 18.75
C GLY A 141 -22.84 9.17 18.30
N GLY A 142 -23.62 9.19 17.24
CA GLY A 142 -24.09 7.98 16.56
C GLY A 142 -23.11 7.53 15.48
N VAL A 143 -23.34 6.33 14.96
CA VAL A 143 -22.55 5.75 13.88
C VAL A 143 -22.49 6.69 12.67
N VAL A 144 -21.29 7.01 12.23
CA VAL A 144 -21.04 7.87 11.07
C VAL A 144 -20.46 7.00 9.94
N GLU A 145 -21.22 6.86 8.85
CA GLU A 145 -20.85 5.97 7.74
C GLU A 145 -19.48 6.32 7.10
N THR A 146 -19.12 7.60 7.08
CA THR A 146 -17.84 8.07 6.53
C THR A 146 -16.64 7.69 7.37
N LEU A 147 -16.84 7.30 8.64
CA LEU A 147 -15.80 6.81 9.53
C LEU A 147 -15.62 5.28 9.43
N GLN A 148 -16.54 4.58 8.77
CA GLN A 148 -16.44 3.15 8.55
C GLN A 148 -15.45 2.86 7.41
N GLY A 149 -14.76 1.73 7.49
CA GLY A 149 -13.76 1.39 6.50
C GLY A 149 -13.41 -0.09 6.44
N VAL A 150 -12.36 -0.36 5.70
CA VAL A 150 -11.77 -1.68 5.55
C VAL A 150 -10.26 -1.57 5.71
N LEU A 151 -9.70 -2.39 6.57
CA LEU A 151 -8.27 -2.63 6.64
C LEU A 151 -7.91 -3.69 5.58
N VAL A 152 -7.09 -3.31 4.62
CA VAL A 152 -6.63 -4.16 3.52
C VAL A 152 -5.21 -4.60 3.80
N VAL A 153 -5.02 -5.87 4.17
CA VAL A 153 -3.70 -6.46 4.38
C VAL A 153 -3.20 -7.04 3.07
N GLU A 154 -2.06 -6.57 2.58
CA GLU A 154 -1.53 -6.92 1.26
C GLU A 154 -0.10 -7.41 1.32
N THR A 155 0.31 -8.14 0.29
CA THR A 155 1.75 -8.44 0.10
C THR A 155 2.53 -7.14 -0.13
N ALA A 156 3.82 -7.13 0.20
CA ALA A 156 4.69 -5.96 -0.02
C ALA A 156 4.64 -5.45 -1.47
N THR A 157 4.54 -6.34 -2.45
CA THR A 157 4.47 -5.98 -3.88
C THR A 157 3.14 -5.31 -4.23
N GLN A 158 2.02 -5.78 -3.70
CA GLN A 158 0.69 -5.18 -3.92
C GLN A 158 0.60 -3.81 -3.26
N LEU A 159 1.03 -3.70 -2.01
CA LEU A 159 1.07 -2.44 -1.28
C LEU A 159 1.93 -1.40 -2.01
N CYS A 160 3.12 -1.79 -2.50
CA CYS A 160 3.98 -0.89 -3.26
C CYS A 160 3.32 -0.38 -4.54
N ARG A 161 2.61 -1.24 -5.25
CA ARG A 161 1.86 -0.85 -6.44
C ARG A 161 0.79 0.17 -6.08
N TRP A 162 -0.01 -0.15 -5.08
CA TRP A 162 -1.09 0.72 -4.62
C TRP A 162 -0.56 2.10 -4.17
N LEU A 163 0.50 2.16 -3.35
CA LEU A 163 1.14 3.40 -2.92
C LEU A 163 1.63 4.24 -4.13
N THR A 164 2.26 3.60 -5.11
CA THR A 164 2.75 4.28 -6.31
C THR A 164 1.60 4.85 -7.14
N GLU A 165 0.50 4.13 -7.28
CA GLU A 165 -0.67 4.56 -8.04
C GLU A 165 -1.46 5.64 -7.32
N THR A 166 -1.55 5.60 -6.01
CA THR A 166 -2.35 6.53 -5.20
C THR A 166 -1.55 7.78 -4.85
N CYS A 167 -0.36 7.64 -4.29
CA CYS A 167 0.48 8.77 -3.91
C CYS A 167 1.14 9.45 -5.12
N GLY A 168 1.41 8.71 -6.22
CA GLY A 168 1.99 9.27 -7.45
C GLY A 168 1.01 10.10 -8.29
N ARG A 169 -0.29 9.87 -8.19
CA ARG A 169 -1.33 10.66 -8.89
C ARG A 169 -1.53 12.06 -8.32
N THR A 170 -1.32 12.23 -7.03
CA THR A 170 -1.57 13.51 -6.34
C THR A 170 -0.55 14.60 -6.71
N THR A 171 0.61 14.23 -7.25
CA THR A 171 1.65 15.18 -7.70
C THR A 171 1.28 15.93 -9.00
N ASN A 172 0.26 15.49 -9.74
CA ASN A 172 -0.14 16.08 -11.03
C ASN A 172 -1.41 16.95 -10.97
N ALA A 173 -2.02 17.09 -9.80
CA ALA A 173 -3.11 18.04 -9.60
C ALA A 173 -2.52 19.41 -9.26
N ALA A 174 -2.20 20.21 -10.29
CA ALA A 174 -1.86 21.62 -10.13
C ALA A 174 -3.00 22.37 -9.44
N PRO A 175 -2.70 23.33 -8.52
CA PRO A 175 -3.73 24.16 -7.92
C PRO A 175 -4.44 24.93 -9.05
N ARG A 176 -5.75 24.80 -9.13
CA ARG A 176 -6.57 25.71 -9.94
C ARG A 176 -6.57 27.04 -9.23
N GLU A 177 -5.78 27.97 -9.73
CA GLU A 177 -5.92 29.39 -9.41
C GLU A 177 -7.31 29.86 -9.86
N SER A 178 -8.05 30.38 -8.93
CA SER A 178 -9.28 31.14 -9.15
C SER A 178 -9.07 32.56 -8.73
#